data_202d4044e4d0cc5fb7b7a02a4faf07ba
#
_entry.id   202d4044e4d0cc5fb7b7a02a4faf07ba
#
_cell.length_a   1.000
_cell.length_b   1.000
_cell.length_c   1.000
_cell.angle_alpha   90.00
_cell.angle_beta   90.00
_cell.angle_gamma   90.00
#
_symmetry.space_group_name_H-M   'P 1'
#
loop_
_entity.id
_entity.type
_entity.pdbx_description
1 polymer ?
#
loop_
_entity_poly.entity_id
_entity_poly.type
_entity_poly.pdbx_seq_one_letter_code
_entity_poly.pdbx_strand_id
1 'polypeptide(L)'
;MISKVRYERKNFMRNSVLKNQSKRLALVMAGIFAVSMTGCADTSSADTASSETTTKTASADTSSADTSAASSDNADNTADTTPAQDITLDMYFPVSVGGGPDVLISNLCDEFHSEYPNITVNPVYAGTYAETRTKVQAAIKSGNTPALALMFSIDLYSLLSMDAIYDINSFATSAEDQEWLNGFYDGFMQNSRSGDLTYGIPWQRSTIILYYNKDAYKEVGLDPEAPPKTWDELIDYSKKLTKTENGTTTRYGIQIPSDKAGYAYWMLQTFCNQQDGFNIMNDTGTEVYFNDERTIRGLEFWKSLSDAGVQAPGTTAWSTTPSDFLEQRAAMIYTTTGNLTNIKNNATFDFGTAMLPADTSYGSPTGGGNFYLFKGVPEEQTQAAYTFIKWMTSDPERVAQWSIDTGYVATRPEAYETERMKQYTADFPQALVARDQLEYGHAEFSVYDQGAVQDILDTAIESVMTGASDAKTALDNAQTQADEILAQYR
;
A
#
# COMPACT_ATOMS: atom_id res chain seq x y z
N MET A 1 -27.89 -38.70 -15.92
CA MET A 1 -27.10 -39.55 -14.98
C MET A 1 -25.65 -39.06 -14.83
N ILE A 2 -25.07 -38.49 -15.85
CA ILE A 2 -23.66 -38.05 -15.85
C ILE A 2 -23.40 -36.74 -15.00
N SER A 3 -24.41 -35.85 -14.87
CA SER A 3 -24.28 -34.61 -14.09
C SER A 3 -24.26 -34.81 -12.56
N LYS A 4 -24.97 -35.83 -12.07
CA LYS A 4 -25.07 -36.15 -10.64
C LYS A 4 -23.76 -36.74 -10.08
N VAL A 5 -23.07 -37.55 -10.89
CA VAL A 5 -21.75 -38.14 -10.50
C VAL A 5 -20.64 -37.13 -10.47
N ARG A 6 -20.70 -36.04 -11.27
CA ARG A 6 -19.73 -34.96 -11.27
C ARG A 6 -19.88 -34.03 -10.04
N TYR A 7 -21.10 -33.86 -9.58
CA TYR A 7 -21.40 -33.05 -8.38
C TYR A 7 -20.95 -33.76 -7.10
N GLU A 8 -21.18 -35.06 -6.99
CA GLU A 8 -20.75 -35.84 -5.81
C GLU A 8 -19.22 -35.98 -5.70
N ARG A 9 -18.48 -36.08 -6.83
CA ARG A 9 -17.01 -36.11 -6.83
C ARG A 9 -16.38 -34.76 -6.38
N LYS A 10 -16.98 -33.62 -6.76
CA LYS A 10 -16.51 -32.31 -6.31
C LYS A 10 -16.69 -32.09 -4.81
N ASN A 11 -17.81 -32.56 -4.24
CA ASN A 11 -18.07 -32.45 -2.81
C ASN A 11 -17.20 -33.40 -1.98
N PHE A 12 -16.86 -34.57 -2.49
CA PHE A 12 -15.97 -35.52 -1.81
C PHE A 12 -14.53 -35.00 -1.74
N MET A 13 -14.01 -34.38 -2.80
CA MET A 13 -12.66 -33.76 -2.78
C MET A 13 -12.61 -32.53 -1.88
N ARG A 14 -13.64 -31.67 -1.87
CA ARG A 14 -13.72 -30.49 -1.02
C ARG A 14 -13.75 -30.84 0.47
N ASN A 15 -14.43 -31.89 0.86
CA ASN A 15 -14.50 -32.38 2.25
C ASN A 15 -13.21 -33.09 2.71
N SER A 16 -12.41 -33.66 1.81
CA SER A 16 -11.12 -34.29 2.15
C SER A 16 -10.02 -33.24 2.37
N VAL A 17 -10.06 -32.12 1.63
CA VAL A 17 -9.12 -31.00 1.81
C VAL A 17 -9.38 -30.26 3.12
N LEU A 18 -10.64 -30.01 3.47
CA LEU A 18 -11.00 -29.36 4.75
C LEU A 18 -10.64 -30.23 5.98
N LYS A 19 -10.76 -31.57 5.90
CA LYS A 19 -10.34 -32.47 6.99
C LYS A 19 -8.82 -32.55 7.17
N ASN A 20 -8.04 -32.34 6.12
CA ASN A 20 -6.59 -32.33 6.22
C ASN A 20 -6.04 -30.99 6.76
N GLN A 21 -6.70 -29.87 6.49
CA GLN A 21 -6.32 -28.57 7.05
C GLN A 21 -6.60 -28.49 8.55
N SER A 22 -7.73 -29.03 9.03
CA SER A 22 -8.04 -29.05 10.46
C SER A 22 -7.09 -29.94 11.29
N LYS A 23 -6.53 -31.01 10.70
CA LYS A 23 -5.51 -31.85 11.38
C LYS A 23 -4.13 -31.20 11.41
N ARG A 24 -3.77 -30.35 10.45
CA ARG A 24 -2.50 -29.58 10.46
C ARG A 24 -2.53 -28.41 11.45
N LEU A 25 -3.67 -27.75 11.62
CA LEU A 25 -3.84 -26.68 12.60
C LEU A 25 -3.79 -27.21 14.04
N ALA A 26 -4.29 -28.42 14.31
CA ALA A 26 -4.24 -29.01 15.64
C ALA A 26 -2.82 -29.46 16.07
N LEU A 27 -1.92 -29.74 15.11
CA LEU A 27 -0.54 -30.12 15.43
C LEU A 27 0.37 -28.92 15.72
N VAL A 28 0.06 -27.74 15.18
CA VAL A 28 0.85 -26.50 15.39
C VAL A 28 0.54 -25.87 16.75
N MET A 29 -0.67 -26.04 17.29
CA MET A 29 -1.05 -25.49 18.60
C MET A 29 -0.56 -26.33 19.78
N ALA A 30 -0.09 -27.56 19.60
CA ALA A 30 0.43 -28.42 20.66
C ALA A 30 1.94 -28.24 20.93
N GLY A 31 2.65 -27.47 20.09
CA GLY A 31 4.10 -27.23 20.19
C GLY A 31 4.53 -25.99 20.97
N ILE A 32 3.62 -25.11 21.39
CA ILE A 32 3.94 -23.79 21.97
C ILE A 32 3.87 -23.75 23.51
N PHE A 33 3.47 -24.82 24.18
CA PHE A 33 3.27 -24.83 25.65
C PHE A 33 4.33 -25.55 26.49
N ALA A 34 5.53 -25.80 25.98
CA ALA A 34 6.53 -26.59 26.72
C ALA A 34 7.95 -25.99 26.78
N VAL A 35 8.10 -24.64 26.91
CA VAL A 35 9.38 -24.06 27.37
C VAL A 35 9.12 -22.79 28.17
N SER A 36 8.87 -22.95 29.45
CA SER A 36 9.17 -21.96 30.48
C SER A 36 9.01 -22.60 31.85
N MET A 37 10.12 -23.04 32.44
CA MET A 37 10.45 -23.02 33.86
C MET A 37 11.73 -23.85 34.13
N THR A 38 12.77 -23.12 34.48
CA THR A 38 13.87 -23.40 35.44
C THR A 38 15.01 -22.47 35.03
N GLY A 39 15.56 -21.55 35.81
CA GLY A 39 15.79 -21.47 37.22
C GLY A 39 17.23 -20.98 37.40
N CYS A 40 17.42 -19.93 38.15
CA CYS A 40 18.66 -19.22 38.46
C CYS A 40 19.77 -20.15 39.01
N ALA A 41 21.05 -19.81 38.72
CA ALA A 41 22.09 -19.60 39.75
C ALA A 41 23.46 -19.28 39.14
N ASP A 42 23.97 -18.17 39.53
CA ASP A 42 25.31 -17.66 39.86
C ASP A 42 26.61 -18.40 39.52
N THR A 43 27.54 -17.54 39.17
CA THR A 43 28.93 -17.27 39.63
C THR A 43 30.09 -17.53 38.67
N SER A 44 30.69 -16.41 38.31
CA SER A 44 32.10 -15.96 38.47
C SER A 44 33.26 -16.67 37.76
N SER A 45 34.02 -15.74 37.16
CA SER A 45 35.49 -15.61 37.09
C SER A 45 36.33 -16.37 36.06
N ALA A 46 36.91 -15.56 35.17
CA ALA A 46 38.35 -15.36 34.92
C ALA A 46 39.17 -16.55 34.42
N ASP A 47 39.84 -16.46 33.33
CA ASP A 47 41.18 -16.03 33.05
C ASP A 47 41.70 -16.48 31.67
N THR A 48 42.32 -15.54 31.05
CA THR A 48 43.53 -15.55 30.22
C THR A 48 44.09 -16.87 29.63
N ALA A 49 44.36 -16.88 28.33
CA ALA A 49 45.73 -16.87 27.82
C ALA A 49 45.81 -16.95 26.27
N SER A 50 46.63 -16.09 25.78
CA SER A 50 47.20 -15.98 24.44
C SER A 50 48.01 -17.19 23.98
N SER A 51 48.10 -17.41 22.69
CA SER A 51 49.40 -17.65 22.03
C SER A 51 49.34 -17.42 20.52
N GLU A 52 50.24 -16.58 20.12
CA GLU A 52 50.72 -16.30 18.77
C GLU A 52 51.37 -17.52 18.10
N THR A 53 51.54 -17.42 16.83
CA THR A 53 52.79 -17.66 16.05
C THR A 53 52.46 -18.41 14.76
N THR A 54 52.88 -18.18 13.57
CA THR A 54 53.82 -17.33 12.86
C THR A 54 53.72 -17.64 11.36
N THR A 55 53.87 -16.59 10.61
CA THR A 55 54.37 -16.42 9.24
C THR A 55 55.15 -17.59 8.62
N LYS A 56 54.96 -17.82 7.29
CA LYS A 56 56.10 -17.86 6.34
C LYS A 56 55.71 -17.57 4.91
N THR A 57 56.33 -16.51 4.44
CA THR A 57 56.54 -16.03 3.06
C THR A 57 57.47 -16.99 2.27
N ALA A 58 57.30 -17.11 0.98
CA ALA A 58 58.37 -17.30 0.01
C ALA A 58 57.96 -16.82 -1.37
N SER A 59 58.74 -15.85 -1.84
CA SER A 59 58.77 -15.27 -3.16
C SER A 59 59.73 -16.00 -4.08
N ALA A 60 59.68 -15.61 -5.37
CA ALA A 60 60.71 -15.62 -6.39
C ALA A 60 60.42 -16.61 -7.54
N ASP A 61 60.71 -16.36 -8.81
CA ASP A 61 61.16 -15.20 -9.59
C ASP A 61 61.20 -15.65 -11.07
N THR A 62 60.95 -14.67 -11.96
CA THR A 62 61.52 -14.47 -13.31
C THR A 62 61.59 -15.62 -14.32
N SER A 63 61.18 -15.47 -15.60
CA SER A 63 61.88 -14.73 -16.63
C SER A 63 61.20 -14.82 -18.01
N SER A 64 61.33 -13.72 -18.72
CA SER A 64 61.04 -13.39 -20.12
C SER A 64 61.59 -14.32 -21.18
N ALA A 65 60.91 -14.40 -22.34
CA ALA A 65 61.53 -14.20 -23.64
C ALA A 65 60.51 -14.03 -24.79
N ASP A 66 60.72 -13.02 -25.51
CA ASP A 66 60.24 -12.50 -26.77
C ASP A 66 60.26 -13.52 -27.91
N THR A 67 59.28 -13.49 -28.83
CA THR A 67 59.51 -13.41 -30.28
C THR A 67 58.23 -13.15 -31.07
N SER A 68 58.32 -12.15 -31.91
CA SER A 68 57.41 -11.66 -32.93
C SER A 68 57.20 -12.62 -34.10
N ALA A 69 56.04 -12.63 -34.73
CA ALA A 69 55.78 -12.43 -36.17
C ALA A 69 54.33 -12.53 -36.59
N ALA A 70 53.85 -11.45 -37.08
CA ALA A 70 52.97 -11.07 -38.20
C ALA A 70 51.89 -12.00 -38.78
N SER A 71 50.67 -11.36 -38.77
CA SER A 71 49.64 -11.21 -39.82
C SER A 71 48.90 -12.43 -40.38
N SER A 72 47.56 -12.37 -40.18
CA SER A 72 46.61 -12.24 -41.32
C SER A 72 45.20 -12.05 -40.80
N ASP A 73 44.52 -11.09 -41.41
CA ASP A 73 43.10 -10.75 -41.22
C ASP A 73 42.18 -11.98 -41.37
N ASN A 74 41.31 -12.15 -40.40
CA ASN A 74 39.96 -12.67 -40.61
C ASN A 74 39.08 -12.06 -39.53
N ALA A 75 38.25 -11.10 -39.94
CA ALA A 75 37.17 -10.57 -39.12
C ALA A 75 36.09 -11.66 -38.96
N ASP A 76 36.24 -12.49 -37.96
CA ASP A 76 35.18 -13.35 -37.49
C ASP A 76 34.48 -12.59 -36.34
N ASN A 77 33.31 -12.07 -36.68
CA ASN A 77 32.42 -11.37 -35.73
C ASN A 77 31.75 -12.41 -34.83
N THR A 78 32.52 -13.03 -33.94
CA THR A 78 31.95 -13.79 -32.84
C THR A 78 31.42 -12.79 -31.84
N ALA A 79 30.11 -12.60 -31.89
CA ALA A 79 29.39 -11.99 -30.75
C ALA A 79 29.90 -12.69 -29.49
N ASP A 80 30.38 -11.90 -28.54
CA ASP A 80 30.80 -12.33 -27.21
C ASP A 80 29.57 -12.89 -26.52
N THR A 81 29.32 -14.21 -26.67
CA THR A 81 28.24 -14.92 -25.96
C THR A 81 28.78 -15.40 -24.62
N THR A 82 29.24 -14.47 -23.79
CA THR A 82 29.29 -14.75 -22.38
C THR A 82 27.83 -15.00 -21.92
N PRO A 83 27.47 -16.17 -21.34
CA PRO A 83 26.12 -16.39 -20.85
C PRO A 83 25.79 -15.26 -19.88
N ALA A 84 24.61 -14.65 -20.05
CA ALA A 84 24.14 -13.65 -19.09
C ALA A 84 24.18 -14.29 -17.69
N GLN A 85 24.80 -13.61 -16.73
CA GLN A 85 24.88 -14.09 -15.36
C GLN A 85 23.48 -14.21 -14.78
N ASP A 86 23.17 -15.33 -14.11
CA ASP A 86 21.91 -15.49 -13.39
C ASP A 86 21.87 -14.52 -12.20
N ILE A 87 20.81 -13.71 -12.14
CA ILE A 87 20.58 -12.71 -11.11
C ILE A 87 19.34 -13.09 -10.32
N THR A 88 19.45 -13.10 -9.00
CA THR A 88 18.31 -13.32 -8.10
C THR A 88 18.09 -12.09 -7.24
N LEU A 89 16.85 -11.63 -7.19
CA LEU A 89 16.39 -10.47 -6.42
C LEU A 89 15.33 -10.90 -5.41
N ASP A 90 15.43 -10.45 -4.16
CA ASP A 90 14.33 -10.51 -3.22
C ASP A 90 13.53 -9.20 -3.29
N MET A 91 12.21 -9.30 -3.47
CA MET A 91 11.30 -8.17 -3.50
C MET A 91 10.34 -8.25 -2.32
N TYR A 92 10.50 -7.35 -1.35
CA TYR A 92 9.51 -7.22 -0.27
C TYR A 92 8.24 -6.54 -0.76
N PHE A 93 7.10 -7.07 -0.33
CA PHE A 93 5.80 -6.47 -0.67
C PHE A 93 4.78 -6.63 0.46
N PRO A 94 3.87 -5.65 0.63
CA PRO A 94 2.76 -5.73 1.57
C PRO A 94 1.56 -6.41 0.92
N VAL A 95 0.77 -7.14 1.72
CA VAL A 95 -0.60 -7.48 1.34
C VAL A 95 -1.53 -6.65 2.20
N SER A 96 -2.17 -5.69 1.59
CA SER A 96 -2.98 -4.74 2.33
C SER A 96 -4.46 -5.04 2.31
N VAL A 97 -5.00 -5.72 1.29
CA VAL A 97 -6.46 -5.84 1.13
C VAL A 97 -6.88 -7.13 0.40
N GLY A 98 -7.88 -7.80 0.93
CA GLY A 98 -8.79 -8.64 0.15
C GLY A 98 -8.35 -10.04 -0.26
N GLY A 99 -7.22 -10.54 0.24
CA GLY A 99 -6.82 -11.95 0.07
C GLY A 99 -6.55 -12.38 -1.38
N GLY A 100 -5.27 -12.48 -1.74
CA GLY A 100 -4.81 -12.99 -3.01
C GLY A 100 -3.70 -12.22 -3.73
N PRO A 101 -3.29 -11.00 -3.31
CA PRO A 101 -2.20 -10.28 -3.97
C PRO A 101 -0.86 -11.04 -3.97
N ASP A 102 -0.62 -11.89 -2.98
CA ASP A 102 0.54 -12.78 -2.91
C ASP A 102 0.61 -13.73 -4.11
N VAL A 103 -0.51 -14.36 -4.47
CA VAL A 103 -0.59 -15.24 -5.65
C VAL A 103 -0.44 -14.44 -6.93
N LEU A 104 -1.08 -13.27 -7.03
CA LEU A 104 -1.00 -12.42 -8.22
C LEU A 104 0.42 -11.91 -8.46
N ILE A 105 1.10 -11.45 -7.40
CA ILE A 105 2.49 -10.99 -7.49
C ILE A 105 3.43 -12.15 -7.85
N SER A 106 3.23 -13.35 -7.27
CA SER A 106 4.03 -14.53 -7.62
C SER A 106 3.88 -14.89 -9.10
N ASN A 107 2.64 -14.89 -9.61
CA ASN A 107 2.38 -15.16 -11.04
C ASN A 107 3.07 -14.12 -11.95
N LEU A 108 3.07 -12.85 -11.57
CA LEU A 108 3.76 -11.79 -12.33
C LEU A 108 5.30 -11.96 -12.29
N CYS A 109 5.85 -12.41 -11.17
CA CYS A 109 7.28 -12.75 -11.10
C CYS A 109 7.64 -13.95 -12.01
N ASP A 110 6.78 -14.98 -12.06
CA ASP A 110 6.96 -16.14 -12.95
C ASP A 110 6.82 -15.74 -14.43
N GLU A 111 5.87 -14.87 -14.77
CA GLU A 111 5.70 -14.30 -16.11
C GLU A 111 6.95 -13.52 -16.54
N PHE A 112 7.45 -12.64 -15.67
CA PHE A 112 8.68 -11.89 -15.89
C PHE A 112 9.87 -12.81 -16.14
N HIS A 113 10.08 -13.84 -15.30
CA HIS A 113 11.16 -14.82 -15.48
C HIS A 113 11.06 -15.56 -16.81
N SER A 114 9.85 -15.81 -17.31
CA SER A 114 9.66 -16.44 -18.63
C SER A 114 10.15 -15.56 -19.78
N GLU A 115 10.07 -14.23 -19.64
CA GLU A 115 10.57 -13.26 -20.61
C GLU A 115 12.07 -12.93 -20.40
N TYR A 116 12.53 -12.96 -19.14
CA TYR A 116 13.91 -12.65 -18.72
C TYR A 116 14.50 -13.83 -17.95
N PRO A 117 14.85 -14.95 -18.61
CA PRO A 117 15.18 -16.21 -17.93
C PRO A 117 16.46 -16.16 -17.08
N ASN A 118 17.30 -15.15 -17.27
CA ASN A 118 18.48 -14.89 -16.43
C ASN A 118 18.18 -14.05 -15.18
N ILE A 119 16.93 -13.58 -14.98
CA ILE A 119 16.54 -12.80 -13.79
C ILE A 119 15.41 -13.52 -13.05
N THR A 120 15.64 -13.82 -11.78
CA THR A 120 14.63 -14.38 -10.87
C THR A 120 14.27 -13.35 -9.83
N VAL A 121 12.99 -13.01 -9.70
CA VAL A 121 12.47 -12.16 -8.63
C VAL A 121 11.69 -13.01 -7.64
N ASN A 122 12.19 -13.10 -6.40
CA ASN A 122 11.55 -13.81 -5.30
C ASN A 122 10.60 -12.85 -4.56
N PRO A 123 9.28 -12.99 -4.64
CA PRO A 123 8.36 -12.17 -3.88
C PRO A 123 8.36 -12.59 -2.41
N VAL A 124 8.68 -11.66 -1.50
CA VAL A 124 8.74 -11.87 -0.05
C VAL A 124 7.60 -11.10 0.61
N TYR A 125 6.57 -11.83 1.03
CA TYR A 125 5.48 -11.22 1.77
C TYR A 125 5.97 -10.66 3.12
N ALA A 126 5.80 -9.38 3.33
CA ALA A 126 6.35 -8.67 4.48
C ALA A 126 5.30 -8.23 5.52
N GLY A 127 4.02 -8.52 5.30
CA GLY A 127 2.91 -8.15 6.20
C GLY A 127 2.20 -6.87 5.76
N THR A 128 1.79 -6.04 6.70
CA THR A 128 1.20 -4.72 6.45
C THR A 128 2.24 -3.75 5.88
N TYR A 129 1.82 -2.59 5.40
CA TYR A 129 2.74 -1.52 4.99
C TYR A 129 3.69 -1.11 6.12
N ALA A 130 3.21 -0.99 7.35
CA ALA A 130 4.04 -0.64 8.51
C ALA A 130 5.08 -1.74 8.84
N GLU A 131 4.69 -3.01 8.73
CA GLU A 131 5.61 -4.14 8.91
C GLU A 131 6.63 -4.21 7.78
N THR A 132 6.22 -3.97 6.53
CA THR A 132 7.11 -3.90 5.37
C THR A 132 8.15 -2.79 5.55
N ARG A 133 7.73 -1.57 5.91
CA ARG A 133 8.65 -0.47 6.25
C ARG A 133 9.67 -0.89 7.31
N THR A 134 9.19 -1.48 8.41
CA THR A 134 10.06 -1.93 9.52
C THR A 134 11.09 -2.97 9.06
N LYS A 135 10.66 -3.95 8.26
CA LYS A 135 11.54 -5.01 7.73
C LYS A 135 12.57 -4.45 6.75
N VAL A 136 12.16 -3.59 5.83
CA VAL A 136 13.07 -2.96 4.85
C VAL A 136 14.09 -2.07 5.56
N GLN A 137 13.66 -1.24 6.51
CA GLN A 137 14.59 -0.40 7.29
C GLN A 137 15.58 -1.25 8.11
N ALA A 138 15.15 -2.38 8.66
CA ALA A 138 16.04 -3.30 9.36
C ALA A 138 17.04 -3.97 8.40
N ALA A 139 16.60 -4.36 7.20
CA ALA A 139 17.46 -4.93 6.16
C ALA A 139 18.54 -3.92 5.71
N ILE A 140 18.17 -2.66 5.48
CA ILE A 140 19.10 -1.57 5.15
C ILE A 140 20.15 -1.42 6.27
N LYS A 141 19.71 -1.30 7.53
CA LYS A 141 20.61 -1.12 8.68
C LYS A 141 21.57 -2.29 8.90
N SER A 142 21.17 -3.51 8.51
CA SER A 142 22.00 -4.71 8.63
C SER A 142 22.91 -4.97 7.42
N GLY A 143 22.84 -4.15 6.37
CA GLY A 143 23.61 -4.32 5.13
C GLY A 143 23.05 -5.42 4.20
N ASN A 144 21.82 -5.87 4.42
CA ASN A 144 21.10 -6.83 3.58
C ASN A 144 19.97 -6.14 2.80
N THR A 145 20.27 -5.00 2.20
CA THR A 145 19.29 -4.18 1.49
C THR A 145 18.71 -4.96 0.30
N PRO A 146 17.38 -5.03 0.13
CA PRO A 146 16.78 -5.59 -1.09
C PRO A 146 17.06 -4.66 -2.28
N ALA A 147 17.15 -5.20 -3.50
CA ALA A 147 17.34 -4.36 -4.68
C ALA A 147 16.10 -3.50 -4.97
N LEU A 148 14.91 -4.04 -4.69
CA LEU A 148 13.63 -3.32 -4.82
C LEU A 148 12.65 -3.77 -3.73
N ALA A 149 11.67 -2.91 -3.45
CA ALA A 149 10.50 -3.29 -2.65
C ALA A 149 9.27 -2.50 -3.11
N LEU A 150 8.10 -3.13 -2.98
CA LEU A 150 6.83 -2.43 -3.01
C LEU A 150 6.54 -1.95 -1.59
N MET A 151 6.51 -0.63 -1.39
CA MET A 151 6.32 -0.01 -0.09
C MET A 151 5.20 1.03 -0.12
N PHE A 152 4.78 1.48 1.03
CA PHE A 152 3.81 2.56 1.12
C PHE A 152 4.36 3.83 0.45
N SER A 153 3.56 4.51 -0.37
CA SER A 153 3.98 5.71 -1.07
C SER A 153 4.40 6.85 -0.13
N ILE A 154 3.85 6.88 1.08
CA ILE A 154 4.18 7.87 2.12
C ILE A 154 5.55 7.64 2.77
N ASP A 155 6.21 6.51 2.52
CA ASP A 155 7.53 6.23 3.07
C ASP A 155 8.65 7.02 2.36
N LEU A 156 8.33 7.78 1.30
CA LEU A 156 9.27 8.51 0.46
C LEU A 156 10.28 9.33 1.26
N TYR A 157 9.83 10.25 2.12
CA TYR A 157 10.71 11.12 2.88
C TYR A 157 11.54 10.37 3.94
N SER A 158 10.99 9.29 4.51
CA SER A 158 11.75 8.40 5.39
C SER A 158 12.88 7.69 4.66
N LEU A 159 12.66 7.24 3.42
CA LEU A 159 13.68 6.60 2.59
C LEU A 159 14.73 7.61 2.10
N LEU A 160 14.32 8.83 1.77
CA LEU A 160 15.22 9.92 1.40
C LEU A 160 16.11 10.32 2.57
N SER A 161 15.59 10.40 3.81
CA SER A 161 16.38 10.71 4.99
C SER A 161 17.48 9.68 5.29
N MET A 162 17.30 8.45 4.82
CA MET A 162 18.28 7.38 4.94
C MET A 162 19.26 7.30 3.76
N ASP A 163 19.12 8.15 2.75
CA ASP A 163 19.82 8.06 1.46
C ASP A 163 19.74 6.64 0.84
N ALA A 164 18.59 5.99 1.02
CA ALA A 164 18.43 4.55 0.76
C ALA A 164 17.99 4.22 -0.67
N ILE A 165 17.43 5.18 -1.42
CA ILE A 165 16.79 4.93 -2.72
C ILE A 165 17.43 5.76 -3.83
N TYR A 166 17.39 5.20 -5.03
CA TYR A 166 17.78 5.92 -6.25
C TYR A 166 16.64 6.81 -6.75
N ASP A 167 17.01 7.91 -7.40
CA ASP A 167 16.10 8.56 -8.32
C ASP A 167 16.00 7.74 -9.62
N ILE A 168 14.79 7.58 -10.10
CA ILE A 168 14.51 6.79 -11.32
C ILE A 168 14.95 7.53 -12.58
N ASN A 169 15.03 8.87 -12.54
CA ASN A 169 15.46 9.68 -13.68
C ASN A 169 16.89 9.35 -14.12
N SER A 170 17.74 8.91 -13.18
CA SER A 170 19.12 8.47 -13.50
C SER A 170 19.18 7.20 -14.34
N PHE A 171 18.15 6.38 -14.35
CA PHE A 171 17.99 5.15 -15.15
C PHE A 171 17.15 5.39 -16.41
N ALA A 172 16.12 6.20 -16.31
CA ALA A 172 15.17 6.52 -17.38
C ALA A 172 15.77 7.54 -18.37
N THR A 173 16.78 7.14 -19.15
CA THR A 173 17.57 8.06 -19.99
C THR A 173 17.15 8.08 -21.45
N SER A 174 16.50 7.04 -21.95
CA SER A 174 15.99 7.00 -23.33
C SER A 174 14.69 7.77 -23.49
N ALA A 175 14.32 8.12 -24.73
CA ALA A 175 13.04 8.76 -25.00
C ALA A 175 11.85 7.86 -24.60
N GLU A 176 11.96 6.54 -24.77
CA GLU A 176 10.97 5.56 -24.37
C GLU A 176 10.82 5.52 -22.84
N ASP A 177 11.94 5.56 -22.09
CA ASP A 177 11.89 5.59 -20.63
C ASP A 177 11.23 6.87 -20.11
N GLN A 178 11.50 8.00 -20.76
CA GLN A 178 10.85 9.28 -20.41
C GLN A 178 9.34 9.25 -20.71
N GLU A 179 8.92 8.66 -21.82
CA GLU A 179 7.51 8.45 -22.15
C GLU A 179 6.83 7.54 -21.11
N TRP A 180 7.48 6.43 -20.75
CA TRP A 180 7.00 5.56 -19.68
C TRP A 180 6.85 6.30 -18.36
N LEU A 181 7.87 7.06 -17.93
CA LEU A 181 7.89 7.78 -16.65
C LEU A 181 6.84 8.89 -16.59
N ASN A 182 6.52 9.53 -17.71
CA ASN A 182 5.50 10.56 -17.82
C ASN A 182 4.09 10.03 -18.08
N GLY A 183 3.90 8.74 -18.26
CA GLY A 183 2.62 8.13 -18.58
C GLY A 183 1.74 7.79 -17.37
N PHE A 184 2.16 8.06 -16.14
CA PHE A 184 1.36 7.84 -14.94
C PHE A 184 0.41 9.01 -14.66
N TYR A 185 -0.71 8.73 -13.98
CA TYR A 185 -1.58 9.79 -13.47
C TYR A 185 -0.84 10.73 -12.53
N ASP A 186 -0.94 12.03 -12.74
CA ASP A 186 -0.28 13.05 -11.90
C ASP A 186 -0.64 12.93 -10.43
N GLY A 187 -1.89 12.60 -10.11
CA GLY A 187 -2.34 12.39 -8.73
C GLY A 187 -1.53 11.32 -7.99
N PHE A 188 -1.07 10.27 -8.69
CA PHE A 188 -0.23 9.24 -8.09
C PHE A 188 1.25 9.63 -8.03
N MET A 189 1.68 10.52 -8.93
CA MET A 189 3.07 10.98 -8.95
C MET A 189 3.40 11.97 -7.83
N GLN A 190 2.41 12.55 -7.15
CA GLN A 190 2.63 13.47 -6.03
C GLN A 190 3.39 12.81 -4.84
N ASN A 191 3.11 11.53 -4.53
CA ASN A 191 3.87 10.76 -3.53
C ASN A 191 5.03 9.95 -4.13
N SER A 192 5.41 10.23 -5.37
CA SER A 192 6.50 9.55 -6.09
C SER A 192 7.70 10.47 -6.30
N ARG A 193 7.50 11.77 -6.18
CA ARG A 193 8.49 12.82 -6.48
C ARG A 193 8.91 13.58 -5.24
N SER A 194 10.15 14.05 -5.26
CA SER A 194 10.66 15.10 -4.37
C SER A 194 11.42 16.10 -5.23
N GLY A 195 10.94 17.35 -5.29
CA GLY A 195 11.36 18.31 -6.31
C GLY A 195 11.09 17.76 -7.72
N ASP A 196 12.07 17.90 -8.61
CA ASP A 196 11.98 17.45 -10.01
C ASP A 196 12.33 15.98 -10.21
N LEU A 197 12.71 15.25 -9.15
CA LEU A 197 13.17 13.87 -9.24
C LEU A 197 12.09 12.89 -8.81
N THR A 198 11.97 11.80 -9.57
CA THR A 198 11.08 10.67 -9.27
C THR A 198 11.84 9.57 -8.55
N TYR A 199 11.34 9.13 -7.41
CA TYR A 199 11.94 8.08 -6.58
C TYR A 199 11.07 6.83 -6.49
N GLY A 200 9.76 6.99 -6.51
CA GLY A 200 8.79 5.89 -6.44
C GLY A 200 8.04 5.70 -7.76
N ILE A 201 7.79 4.45 -8.15
CA ILE A 201 6.99 4.13 -9.33
C ILE A 201 5.63 3.59 -8.88
N PRO A 202 4.51 4.26 -9.23
CA PRO A 202 3.17 3.88 -8.80
C PRO A 202 2.78 2.49 -9.30
N TRP A 203 2.33 1.60 -8.37
CA TRP A 203 1.81 0.28 -8.74
C TRP A 203 0.50 -0.03 -8.04
N GLN A 204 0.52 -0.22 -6.73
CA GLN A 204 -0.63 -0.62 -5.91
C GLN A 204 -1.33 0.62 -5.38
N ARG A 205 -1.94 1.41 -6.29
CA ARG A 205 -2.48 2.74 -5.95
C ARG A 205 -3.98 2.75 -5.77
N SER A 206 -4.42 3.55 -4.81
CA SER A 206 -5.83 3.67 -4.44
C SER A 206 -6.22 5.12 -4.12
N THR A 207 -7.48 5.32 -3.87
CA THR A 207 -8.06 6.49 -3.20
C THR A 207 -9.20 6.02 -2.30
N ILE A 208 -9.67 6.88 -1.41
CA ILE A 208 -10.89 6.62 -0.62
C ILE A 208 -12.08 6.98 -1.50
N ILE A 209 -13.09 6.13 -1.51
CA ILE A 209 -14.40 6.44 -2.12
C ILE A 209 -15.54 6.09 -1.16
N LEU A 210 -16.70 6.63 -1.42
CA LEU A 210 -17.94 6.26 -0.77
C LEU A 210 -18.51 4.98 -1.39
N TYR A 211 -18.74 3.95 -0.58
CA TYR A 211 -19.58 2.79 -0.94
C TYR A 211 -20.93 2.92 -0.25
N TYR A 212 -22.00 2.63 -0.95
CA TYR A 212 -23.35 2.74 -0.38
C TYR A 212 -24.27 1.61 -0.83
N ASN A 213 -25.16 1.19 0.07
CA ASN A 213 -26.14 0.14 -0.15
C ASN A 213 -27.38 0.73 -0.81
N LYS A 214 -27.59 0.45 -2.10
CA LYS A 214 -28.73 0.93 -2.89
C LYS A 214 -30.06 0.38 -2.40
N ASP A 215 -30.06 -0.83 -1.86
CA ASP A 215 -31.30 -1.42 -1.31
C ASP A 215 -31.69 -0.76 0.02
N ALA A 216 -30.70 -0.39 0.85
CA ALA A 216 -30.95 0.42 2.04
C ALA A 216 -31.49 1.83 1.68
N TYR A 217 -31.04 2.44 0.57
CA TYR A 217 -31.58 3.70 0.07
C TYR A 217 -33.06 3.57 -0.30
N LYS A 218 -33.39 2.55 -1.10
CA LYS A 218 -34.79 2.23 -1.49
C LYS A 218 -35.69 2.02 -0.26
N GLU A 219 -35.18 1.31 0.77
CA GLU A 219 -35.91 1.05 2.03
C GLU A 219 -36.40 2.35 2.69
N VAL A 220 -35.60 3.42 2.65
CA VAL A 220 -35.92 4.70 3.31
C VAL A 220 -36.42 5.78 2.34
N GLY A 221 -36.68 5.42 1.08
CA GLY A 221 -37.20 6.34 0.05
C GLY A 221 -36.18 7.32 -0.53
N LEU A 222 -34.89 7.02 -0.42
CA LEU A 222 -33.84 7.73 -1.11
C LEU A 222 -33.67 7.18 -2.54
N ASP A 223 -33.27 8.05 -3.47
CA ASP A 223 -32.94 7.64 -4.82
C ASP A 223 -31.62 6.84 -4.81
N PRO A 224 -31.59 5.56 -5.23
CA PRO A 224 -30.40 4.74 -5.24
C PRO A 224 -29.34 5.20 -6.25
N GLU A 225 -29.69 6.08 -7.20
CA GLU A 225 -28.74 6.62 -8.18
C GLU A 225 -28.26 8.04 -7.82
N ALA A 226 -28.68 8.57 -6.68
CA ALA A 226 -28.32 9.91 -6.18
C ALA A 226 -27.61 9.81 -4.82
N PRO A 227 -26.32 9.38 -4.75
CA PRO A 227 -25.55 9.42 -3.52
C PRO A 227 -25.32 10.86 -3.04
N PRO A 228 -25.02 11.07 -1.73
CA PRO A 228 -24.78 12.40 -1.17
C PRO A 228 -23.58 13.06 -1.83
N LYS A 229 -23.68 14.36 -2.12
CA LYS A 229 -22.64 15.16 -2.81
C LYS A 229 -21.98 16.18 -1.87
N THR A 230 -22.61 16.48 -0.75
CA THR A 230 -22.11 17.45 0.23
C THR A 230 -22.08 16.84 1.64
N TRP A 231 -21.35 17.47 2.56
CA TRP A 231 -21.31 17.07 3.96
C TRP A 231 -22.70 17.11 4.60
N ASP A 232 -23.51 18.13 4.28
CA ASP A 232 -24.87 18.24 4.79
C ASP A 232 -25.76 17.09 4.28
N GLU A 233 -25.68 16.77 2.99
CA GLU A 233 -26.38 15.62 2.42
C GLU A 233 -25.91 14.31 3.04
N LEU A 234 -24.59 14.15 3.32
CA LEU A 234 -24.05 12.96 3.99
C LEU A 234 -24.68 12.76 5.36
N ILE A 235 -24.79 13.84 6.18
CA ILE A 235 -25.43 13.76 7.50
C ILE A 235 -26.91 13.40 7.34
N ASP A 236 -27.62 14.05 6.43
CA ASP A 236 -29.06 13.86 6.24
C ASP A 236 -29.39 12.45 5.74
N TYR A 237 -28.61 11.93 4.81
CA TYR A 237 -28.76 10.55 4.33
C TYR A 237 -28.41 9.55 5.45
N SER A 238 -27.34 9.81 6.17
CA SER A 238 -26.93 8.96 7.29
C SER A 238 -27.99 8.87 8.38
N LYS A 239 -28.68 9.99 8.71
CA LYS A 239 -29.80 9.98 9.66
C LYS A 239 -30.95 9.10 9.17
N LYS A 240 -31.34 9.20 7.90
CA LYS A 240 -32.41 8.39 7.29
C LYS A 240 -32.07 6.90 7.27
N LEU A 241 -30.79 6.57 6.97
CA LEU A 241 -30.30 5.21 6.82
C LEU A 241 -29.99 4.51 8.13
N THR A 242 -29.82 5.26 9.23
CA THR A 242 -29.59 4.68 10.56
C THR A 242 -30.85 3.99 11.04
N LYS A 243 -30.71 2.72 11.46
CA LYS A 243 -31.81 1.88 11.93
C LYS A 243 -31.59 1.49 13.38
N THR A 244 -32.59 1.74 14.21
CA THR A 244 -32.57 1.40 15.63
C THR A 244 -33.76 0.50 15.95
N GLU A 245 -33.50 -0.63 16.59
CA GLU A 245 -34.51 -1.60 17.02
C GLU A 245 -34.37 -1.85 18.53
N ASN A 246 -35.45 -1.74 19.24
CA ASN A 246 -35.47 -1.93 20.70
C ASN A 246 -34.42 -1.11 21.46
N GLY A 247 -34.12 0.10 20.99
CA GLY A 247 -33.12 1.00 21.59
C GLY A 247 -31.65 0.67 21.23
N THR A 248 -31.41 -0.30 20.35
CA THR A 248 -30.08 -0.67 19.86
C THR A 248 -29.97 -0.32 18.38
N THR A 249 -28.89 0.36 17.99
CA THR A 249 -28.61 0.64 16.58
C THR A 249 -28.18 -0.66 15.91
N THR A 250 -28.96 -1.12 14.94
CA THR A 250 -28.71 -2.34 14.15
C THR A 250 -28.04 -2.06 12.83
N ARG A 251 -28.17 -0.82 12.31
CA ARG A 251 -27.45 -0.33 11.12
C ARG A 251 -27.11 1.12 11.31
N TYR A 252 -25.85 1.47 11.21
CA TYR A 252 -25.42 2.87 11.13
C TYR A 252 -25.59 3.41 9.73
N GLY A 253 -25.88 4.70 9.61
CA GLY A 253 -25.98 5.38 8.31
C GLY A 253 -24.66 5.42 7.57
N ILE A 254 -23.58 5.62 8.30
CA ILE A 254 -22.20 5.61 7.78
C ILE A 254 -21.24 5.01 8.81
N GLN A 255 -20.15 4.38 8.32
CA GLN A 255 -18.99 4.01 9.11
C GLN A 255 -17.73 4.47 8.40
N ILE A 256 -16.90 5.24 9.10
CA ILE A 256 -15.61 5.74 8.64
C ILE A 256 -14.55 5.26 9.62
N PRO A 257 -13.50 4.52 9.17
CA PRO A 257 -12.46 4.02 10.06
C PRO A 257 -11.75 5.15 10.78
N SER A 258 -11.57 5.02 12.10
CA SER A 258 -10.98 6.05 12.96
C SER A 258 -10.03 5.49 14.01
N ASP A 259 -9.69 4.20 13.92
CA ASP A 259 -8.71 3.58 14.81
C ASP A 259 -7.28 3.93 14.38
N LYS A 260 -6.39 4.05 15.35
CA LYS A 260 -4.99 4.39 15.17
C LYS A 260 -4.25 3.39 14.24
N ALA A 261 -4.61 2.11 14.32
CA ALA A 261 -4.06 1.08 13.44
C ALA A 261 -4.65 1.10 12.02
N GLY A 262 -5.70 1.91 11.79
CA GLY A 262 -6.55 1.88 10.62
C GLY A 262 -6.49 3.10 9.72
N TYR A 263 -5.37 3.81 9.68
CA TYR A 263 -5.18 4.96 8.77
C TYR A 263 -6.13 6.13 9.07
N ALA A 264 -6.37 6.45 10.35
CA ALA A 264 -7.24 7.55 10.75
C ALA A 264 -6.78 8.90 10.17
N TYR A 265 -5.47 9.16 10.10
CA TYR A 265 -4.91 10.33 9.42
C TYR A 265 -5.37 10.47 7.96
N TRP A 266 -5.47 9.34 7.23
CA TRP A 266 -5.88 9.33 5.82
C TRP A 266 -7.35 9.71 5.67
N MET A 267 -8.22 9.25 6.60
CA MET A 267 -9.62 9.66 6.66
C MET A 267 -9.76 11.15 7.03
N LEU A 268 -9.00 11.65 8.02
CA LEU A 268 -9.00 13.08 8.36
C LEU A 268 -8.55 13.93 7.18
N GLN A 269 -7.47 13.54 6.48
CA GLN A 269 -6.96 14.25 5.32
C GLN A 269 -8.04 14.40 4.22
N THR A 270 -8.92 13.41 4.07
CA THR A 270 -10.07 13.49 3.16
C THR A 270 -10.92 14.72 3.44
N PHE A 271 -11.29 14.94 4.70
CA PHE A 271 -12.10 16.10 5.09
C PHE A 271 -11.33 17.42 4.95
N CYS A 272 -10.02 17.40 5.07
CA CYS A 272 -9.18 18.56 4.82
C CYS A 272 -9.13 18.90 3.33
N ASN A 273 -8.90 17.91 2.46
CA ASN A 273 -8.85 18.11 1.01
C ASN A 273 -10.17 18.62 0.42
N GLN A 274 -11.30 18.34 1.05
CA GLN A 274 -12.62 18.82 0.64
C GLN A 274 -12.88 20.31 0.96
N GLN A 275 -11.91 21.00 1.53
CA GLN A 275 -11.92 22.42 1.84
C GLN A 275 -10.93 23.16 0.92
N ASP A 276 -11.36 23.46 -0.31
CA ASP A 276 -10.59 24.14 -1.37
C ASP A 276 -9.23 23.47 -1.66
N GLY A 277 -9.17 22.12 -1.58
CA GLY A 277 -7.96 21.35 -1.85
C GLY A 277 -6.88 21.50 -0.77
N PHE A 278 -7.22 21.93 0.44
CA PHE A 278 -6.26 22.09 1.52
C PHE A 278 -5.61 20.76 1.90
N ASN A 279 -4.27 20.74 1.98
CA ASN A 279 -3.53 19.60 2.48
C ASN A 279 -2.94 19.88 3.87
N ILE A 280 -2.79 18.83 4.69
CA ILE A 280 -2.31 18.92 6.08
C ILE A 280 -0.78 18.98 6.21
N MET A 281 -0.07 19.05 5.07
CA MET A 281 1.39 19.12 4.99
C MET A 281 1.83 20.00 3.83
N ASN A 282 3.11 20.42 3.83
CA ASN A 282 3.75 21.04 2.68
C ASN A 282 4.29 19.98 1.68
N ASP A 283 4.66 20.44 0.47
CA ASP A 283 5.14 19.58 -0.62
C ASP A 283 6.55 19.01 -0.38
N THR A 284 7.27 19.49 0.63
CA THR A 284 8.63 19.05 0.96
C THR A 284 8.67 18.07 2.14
N GLY A 285 7.54 17.76 2.76
CA GLY A 285 7.44 16.85 3.90
C GLY A 285 8.12 17.37 5.18
N THR A 286 8.36 18.68 5.29
CA THR A 286 9.06 19.31 6.41
C THR A 286 8.15 20.09 7.36
N GLU A 287 6.89 20.32 6.98
CA GLU A 287 5.90 21.07 7.75
C GLU A 287 4.56 20.38 7.71
N VAL A 288 3.80 20.50 8.80
CA VAL A 288 2.42 20.03 8.94
C VAL A 288 1.52 21.17 9.42
N TYR A 289 0.21 21.04 9.14
CA TYR A 289 -0.81 22.04 9.42
C TYR A 289 -1.95 21.44 10.25
N PHE A 290 -1.60 20.72 11.34
CA PHE A 290 -2.57 20.01 12.15
C PHE A 290 -3.52 20.94 12.88
N ASN A 291 -3.06 22.12 13.32
CA ASN A 291 -3.88 23.11 14.01
C ASN A 291 -4.45 24.22 13.09
N ASP A 292 -4.39 24.04 11.76
CA ASP A 292 -5.10 24.91 10.83
C ASP A 292 -6.63 24.78 11.06
N GLU A 293 -7.36 25.86 10.89
CA GLU A 293 -8.83 25.90 11.09
C GLU A 293 -9.56 24.86 10.21
N ARG A 294 -9.03 24.55 9.03
CA ARG A 294 -9.58 23.54 8.11
C ARG A 294 -9.36 22.12 8.63
N THR A 295 -8.23 21.83 9.24
CA THR A 295 -7.97 20.53 9.89
C THR A 295 -8.89 20.33 11.09
N ILE A 296 -8.99 21.36 11.95
CA ILE A 296 -9.88 21.35 13.11
C ILE A 296 -11.32 21.13 12.65
N ARG A 297 -11.82 21.90 11.69
CA ARG A 297 -13.16 21.78 11.14
C ARG A 297 -13.43 20.39 10.53
N GLY A 298 -12.45 19.82 9.81
CA GLY A 298 -12.56 18.47 9.25
C GLY A 298 -12.74 17.41 10.33
N LEU A 299 -11.98 17.50 11.42
CA LEU A 299 -12.09 16.58 12.55
C LEU A 299 -13.39 16.79 13.35
N GLU A 300 -13.83 18.04 13.53
CA GLU A 300 -15.11 18.36 14.17
C GLU A 300 -16.30 17.82 13.34
N PHE A 301 -16.26 18.00 12.03
CA PHE A 301 -17.28 17.43 11.14
C PHE A 301 -17.32 15.90 11.27
N TRP A 302 -16.19 15.23 11.19
CA TRP A 302 -16.15 13.78 11.37
C TRP A 302 -16.69 13.31 12.72
N LYS A 303 -16.28 13.97 13.80
CA LYS A 303 -16.80 13.70 15.15
C LYS A 303 -18.31 13.90 15.24
N SER A 304 -18.86 14.90 14.54
CA SER A 304 -20.29 15.20 14.54
C SER A 304 -21.17 14.06 14.03
N LEU A 305 -20.66 13.18 13.17
CA LEU A 305 -21.35 11.97 12.69
C LEU A 305 -21.61 11.00 13.85
N SER A 306 -20.62 10.82 14.72
CA SER A 306 -20.74 10.01 15.92
C SER A 306 -21.68 10.65 16.93
N ASP A 307 -21.58 11.97 17.14
CA ASP A 307 -22.44 12.72 18.07
C ASP A 307 -23.91 12.74 17.63
N ALA A 308 -24.14 12.73 16.32
CA ALA A 308 -25.47 12.59 15.74
C ALA A 308 -26.02 11.14 15.81
N GLY A 309 -25.22 10.16 16.28
CA GLY A 309 -25.60 8.76 16.37
C GLY A 309 -25.71 8.04 15.03
N VAL A 310 -25.16 8.62 13.97
CA VAL A 310 -25.21 8.04 12.61
C VAL A 310 -23.98 7.20 12.26
N GLN A 311 -22.91 7.33 13.06
CA GLN A 311 -21.73 6.49 13.10
C GLN A 311 -21.58 5.89 14.50
N ALA A 312 -20.94 4.74 14.64
CA ALA A 312 -20.67 4.12 15.91
C ALA A 312 -19.87 5.08 16.84
N PRO A 313 -20.18 5.14 18.14
CA PRO A 313 -19.42 5.95 19.08
C PRO A 313 -18.01 5.36 19.32
N GLY A 314 -17.05 6.22 19.62
CA GLY A 314 -15.65 5.84 19.80
C GLY A 314 -14.93 5.62 18.48
N THR A 315 -13.97 4.70 18.46
CA THR A 315 -13.20 4.38 17.23
C THR A 315 -13.86 3.27 16.43
N THR A 316 -13.79 3.39 15.12
CA THR A 316 -14.24 2.37 14.14
C THR A 316 -13.01 1.72 13.51
N ALA A 317 -12.93 0.38 13.56
CA ALA A 317 -11.77 -0.32 13.05
C ALA A 317 -11.77 -0.39 11.53
N TRP A 318 -10.61 -0.13 10.93
CA TRP A 318 -10.38 -0.29 9.50
C TRP A 318 -10.69 -1.71 9.01
N SER A 319 -10.21 -2.70 9.74
CA SER A 319 -10.31 -4.10 9.35
C SER A 319 -11.74 -4.64 9.32
N THR A 320 -12.66 -4.04 10.10
CA THR A 320 -14.06 -4.49 10.18
C THR A 320 -15.01 -3.67 9.31
N THR A 321 -14.62 -2.46 8.88
CA THR A 321 -15.50 -1.57 8.10
C THR A 321 -16.07 -2.22 6.83
N PRO A 322 -15.29 -2.94 5.98
CA PRO A 322 -15.87 -3.65 4.83
C PRO A 322 -16.85 -4.76 5.24
N SER A 323 -16.58 -5.47 6.35
CA SER A 323 -17.47 -6.51 6.85
C SER A 323 -18.78 -5.91 7.39
N ASP A 324 -18.71 -4.75 8.06
CA ASP A 324 -19.91 -4.05 8.53
C ASP A 324 -20.82 -3.65 7.37
N PHE A 325 -20.25 -3.26 6.24
CA PHE A 325 -21.01 -2.98 5.03
C PHE A 325 -21.60 -4.25 4.40
N LEU A 326 -20.82 -5.29 4.23
CA LEU A 326 -21.26 -6.58 3.66
C LEU A 326 -22.33 -7.26 4.50
N GLU A 327 -22.27 -7.11 5.82
CA GLU A 327 -23.28 -7.61 6.76
C GLU A 327 -24.43 -6.62 7.00
N GLN A 328 -24.46 -5.50 6.26
CA GLN A 328 -25.49 -4.45 6.32
C GLN A 328 -25.61 -3.78 7.71
N ARG A 329 -24.54 -3.82 8.51
CA ARG A 329 -24.45 -3.04 9.77
C ARG A 329 -24.10 -1.56 9.52
N ALA A 330 -23.59 -1.25 8.32
CA ALA A 330 -23.40 0.09 7.80
C ALA A 330 -24.08 0.23 6.45
N ALA A 331 -24.85 1.31 6.23
CA ALA A 331 -25.48 1.59 4.93
C ALA A 331 -24.53 2.27 3.97
N MET A 332 -23.58 3.04 4.50
CA MET A 332 -22.49 3.69 3.78
C MET A 332 -21.17 3.44 4.49
N ILE A 333 -20.08 3.36 3.74
CA ILE A 333 -18.73 3.32 4.30
C ILE A 333 -17.77 4.16 3.46
N TYR A 334 -16.75 4.71 4.12
CA TYR A 334 -15.53 5.16 3.46
C TYR A 334 -14.50 4.05 3.56
N THR A 335 -13.94 3.65 2.44
CA THR A 335 -12.81 2.72 2.42
C THR A 335 -12.03 2.85 1.11
N THR A 336 -10.88 2.19 1.07
CA THR A 336 -10.01 2.15 -0.11
C THR A 336 -10.68 1.49 -1.32
N THR A 337 -10.32 1.92 -2.51
CA THR A 337 -10.66 1.24 -3.77
C THR A 337 -10.10 -0.16 -3.85
N GLY A 338 -9.01 -0.48 -3.13
CA GLY A 338 -8.50 -1.85 -3.00
C GLY A 338 -9.51 -2.85 -2.39
N ASN A 339 -10.62 -2.36 -1.80
CA ASN A 339 -11.72 -3.21 -1.35
C ASN A 339 -12.80 -3.46 -2.43
N LEU A 340 -12.71 -2.81 -3.60
CA LEU A 340 -13.78 -2.83 -4.59
C LEU A 340 -14.10 -4.26 -5.07
N THR A 341 -13.08 -5.02 -5.44
CA THR A 341 -13.25 -6.41 -5.89
C THR A 341 -13.76 -7.32 -4.76
N ASN A 342 -13.30 -7.10 -3.52
CA ASN A 342 -13.83 -7.82 -2.36
C ASN A 342 -15.33 -7.54 -2.15
N ILE A 343 -15.75 -6.27 -2.19
CA ILE A 343 -17.15 -5.89 -2.02
C ILE A 343 -17.98 -6.42 -3.19
N LYS A 344 -17.52 -6.27 -4.44
CA LYS A 344 -18.18 -6.82 -5.63
C LYS A 344 -18.47 -8.31 -5.52
N ASN A 345 -17.50 -9.08 -5.01
CA ASN A 345 -17.60 -10.54 -4.95
C ASN A 345 -18.45 -11.05 -3.77
N ASN A 346 -18.63 -10.24 -2.71
CA ASN A 346 -19.24 -10.70 -1.47
C ASN A 346 -20.55 -9.96 -1.09
N ALA A 347 -20.86 -8.83 -1.72
CA ALA A 347 -22.12 -8.12 -1.47
C ALA A 347 -23.31 -8.98 -1.94
N THR A 348 -24.32 -9.12 -1.07
CA THR A 348 -25.58 -9.84 -1.35
C THR A 348 -26.73 -8.89 -1.69
N PHE A 349 -26.44 -7.61 -1.84
CA PHE A 349 -27.35 -6.51 -2.14
C PHE A 349 -26.75 -5.65 -3.27
N ASP A 350 -27.59 -4.83 -3.90
CA ASP A 350 -27.16 -3.88 -4.90
C ASP A 350 -26.43 -2.70 -4.23
N PHE A 351 -25.23 -2.38 -4.70
CA PHE A 351 -24.42 -1.31 -4.15
C PHE A 351 -23.92 -0.35 -5.23
N GLY A 352 -23.64 0.87 -4.80
CA GLY A 352 -23.00 1.88 -5.61
C GLY A 352 -21.69 2.36 -5.00
N THR A 353 -20.90 3.00 -5.83
CA THR A 353 -19.75 3.81 -5.41
C THR A 353 -19.98 5.26 -5.83
N ALA A 354 -19.40 6.19 -5.08
CA ALA A 354 -19.48 7.61 -5.41
C ALA A 354 -18.18 8.31 -4.99
N MET A 355 -17.92 9.47 -5.61
CA MET A 355 -16.93 10.40 -5.10
C MET A 355 -17.32 10.81 -3.68
N LEU A 356 -16.31 11.15 -2.88
CA LEU A 356 -16.56 11.61 -1.52
C LEU A 356 -17.31 12.94 -1.53
N PRO A 357 -18.33 13.10 -0.65
CA PRO A 357 -19.08 14.34 -0.54
C PRO A 357 -18.21 15.54 -0.22
N ALA A 358 -18.42 16.63 -0.90
CA ALA A 358 -17.66 17.87 -0.76
C ALA A 358 -18.11 18.74 0.43
N ASP A 359 -17.19 19.53 0.97
CA ASP A 359 -17.54 20.75 1.71
C ASP A 359 -17.61 21.92 0.73
N THR A 360 -16.49 22.58 0.44
CA THR A 360 -16.41 23.65 -0.56
C THR A 360 -15.96 23.15 -1.92
N SER A 361 -15.24 22.01 -1.96
CA SER A 361 -14.74 21.35 -3.18
C SER A 361 -14.72 19.84 -3.01
N TYR A 362 -14.65 19.09 -4.11
CA TYR A 362 -14.25 17.69 -4.04
C TYR A 362 -12.76 17.60 -3.65
N GLY A 363 -12.40 16.52 -2.98
CA GLY A 363 -11.02 16.24 -2.58
C GLY A 363 -10.89 14.87 -1.95
N SER A 364 -9.80 14.17 -2.24
CA SER A 364 -9.44 12.92 -1.60
C SER A 364 -7.95 12.72 -1.70
N PRO A 365 -7.26 12.26 -0.64
CA PRO A 365 -5.88 11.84 -0.75
C PRO A 365 -5.82 10.56 -1.59
N THR A 366 -4.77 10.44 -2.40
CA THR A 366 -4.40 9.15 -2.98
C THR A 366 -3.84 8.23 -1.89
N GLY A 367 -3.58 6.96 -2.21
CA GLY A 367 -3.04 6.01 -1.24
C GLY A 367 -2.35 4.85 -1.93
N GLY A 368 -1.83 3.92 -1.11
CA GLY A 368 -1.26 2.68 -1.60
C GLY A 368 0.24 2.72 -1.86
N GLY A 369 0.76 1.78 -2.64
CA GLY A 369 2.18 1.49 -2.72
C GLY A 369 2.85 1.88 -4.03
N ASN A 370 4.14 2.22 -3.90
CA ASN A 370 5.09 2.44 -4.98
C ASN A 370 6.19 1.37 -4.94
N PHE A 371 6.72 1.02 -6.09
CA PHE A 371 8.04 0.40 -6.16
C PHE A 371 9.12 1.43 -5.86
N TYR A 372 10.12 1.02 -5.09
CA TYR A 372 11.35 1.77 -4.83
C TYR A 372 12.56 0.95 -5.21
N LEU A 373 13.57 1.61 -5.81
CA LEU A 373 14.86 1.03 -6.20
C LEU A 373 15.90 1.41 -5.15
N PHE A 374 16.51 0.43 -4.51
CA PHE A 374 17.38 0.67 -3.36
C PHE A 374 18.86 0.76 -3.73
N LYS A 375 19.59 1.60 -3.02
CA LYS A 375 21.05 1.74 -3.06
C LYS A 375 21.72 0.63 -2.22
N GLY A 376 23.01 0.40 -2.46
CA GLY A 376 23.82 -0.50 -1.63
C GLY A 376 23.78 -1.97 -2.05
N VAL A 377 23.28 -2.26 -3.25
CA VAL A 377 23.33 -3.58 -3.90
C VAL A 377 24.22 -3.54 -5.14
N PRO A 378 24.68 -4.69 -5.65
CA PRO A 378 25.45 -4.77 -6.89
C PRO A 378 24.73 -4.10 -8.08
N GLU A 379 25.50 -3.49 -9.00
CA GLU A 379 24.95 -2.75 -10.14
C GLU A 379 24.06 -3.63 -11.03
N GLU A 380 24.46 -4.90 -11.26
CA GLU A 380 23.67 -5.85 -12.01
C GLU A 380 22.31 -6.16 -11.38
N GLN A 381 22.22 -6.20 -10.06
CA GLN A 381 20.96 -6.35 -9.35
C GLN A 381 20.12 -5.08 -9.43
N THR A 382 20.74 -3.91 -9.37
CA THR A 382 20.07 -2.63 -9.55
C THR A 382 19.43 -2.51 -10.93
N GLN A 383 20.17 -2.87 -11.99
CA GLN A 383 19.66 -2.85 -13.36
C GLN A 383 18.54 -3.88 -13.58
N ALA A 384 18.68 -5.08 -13.02
CA ALA A 384 17.64 -6.10 -13.07
C ALA A 384 16.36 -5.66 -12.33
N ALA A 385 16.49 -5.01 -11.18
CA ALA A 385 15.38 -4.46 -10.42
C ALA A 385 14.67 -3.32 -11.18
N TYR A 386 15.43 -2.41 -11.80
CA TYR A 386 14.87 -1.36 -12.67
C TYR A 386 14.09 -1.97 -13.85
N THR A 387 14.66 -2.98 -14.51
CA THR A 387 14.02 -3.70 -15.62
C THR A 387 12.70 -4.32 -15.17
N PHE A 388 12.67 -4.96 -14.00
CA PHE A 388 11.45 -5.54 -13.44
C PHE A 388 10.39 -4.46 -13.14
N ILE A 389 10.78 -3.35 -12.49
CA ILE A 389 9.85 -2.24 -12.18
C ILE A 389 9.24 -1.68 -13.47
N LYS A 390 10.06 -1.42 -14.50
CA LYS A 390 9.59 -0.94 -15.80
C LYS A 390 8.66 -1.97 -16.45
N TRP A 391 9.03 -3.24 -16.47
CA TRP A 391 8.21 -4.31 -17.03
C TRP A 391 6.85 -4.40 -16.31
N MET A 392 6.83 -4.37 -14.98
CA MET A 392 5.58 -4.41 -14.19
C MET A 392 4.61 -3.29 -14.58
N THR A 393 5.12 -2.10 -14.88
CA THR A 393 4.33 -0.88 -14.91
C THR A 393 4.15 -0.25 -16.30
N SER A 394 4.83 -0.77 -17.34
CA SER A 394 4.79 -0.19 -18.70
C SER A 394 3.66 -0.75 -19.58
N ASP A 395 3.29 -2.03 -19.39
CA ASP A 395 2.27 -2.66 -20.22
C ASP A 395 0.85 -2.31 -19.74
N PRO A 396 0.06 -1.59 -20.55
CA PRO A 396 -1.32 -1.23 -20.19
C PRO A 396 -2.22 -2.43 -19.89
N GLU A 397 -2.00 -3.57 -20.57
CA GLU A 397 -2.80 -4.79 -20.37
C GLU A 397 -2.52 -5.42 -18.99
N ARG A 398 -1.26 -5.41 -18.54
CA ARG A 398 -0.86 -5.88 -17.20
C ARG A 398 -1.40 -4.96 -16.11
N VAL A 399 -1.28 -3.65 -16.29
CA VAL A 399 -1.83 -2.64 -15.37
C VAL A 399 -3.36 -2.74 -15.28
N ALA A 400 -4.05 -2.95 -16.41
CA ALA A 400 -5.49 -3.18 -16.44
C ALA A 400 -5.89 -4.45 -15.71
N GLN A 401 -5.19 -5.57 -15.94
CA GLN A 401 -5.48 -6.85 -15.28
C GLN A 401 -5.30 -6.74 -13.76
N TRP A 402 -4.20 -6.12 -13.30
CA TRP A 402 -3.99 -5.87 -11.87
C TRP A 402 -5.14 -5.08 -11.23
N SER A 403 -5.59 -4.02 -11.90
CA SER A 403 -6.72 -3.20 -11.42
C SER A 403 -8.02 -4.01 -11.32
N ILE A 404 -8.33 -4.83 -12.32
CA ILE A 404 -9.53 -5.68 -12.36
C ILE A 404 -9.52 -6.73 -11.22
N ASP A 405 -8.37 -7.37 -11.02
CA ASP A 405 -8.24 -8.47 -10.06
C ASP A 405 -8.26 -7.97 -8.60
N THR A 406 -7.74 -6.77 -8.36
CA THR A 406 -7.54 -6.26 -7.00
C THR A 406 -8.51 -5.16 -6.57
N GLY A 407 -9.00 -4.37 -7.54
CA GLY A 407 -9.78 -3.15 -7.28
C GLY A 407 -8.90 -1.91 -7.08
N TYR A 408 -7.57 -2.03 -7.09
CA TYR A 408 -6.69 -0.86 -7.14
C TYR A 408 -6.90 -0.09 -8.44
N VAL A 409 -6.69 1.22 -8.41
CA VAL A 409 -6.82 2.07 -9.59
C VAL A 409 -5.67 1.77 -10.55
N ALA A 410 -5.98 1.58 -11.82
CA ALA A 410 -4.93 1.46 -12.83
C ALA A 410 -4.10 2.76 -12.86
N THR A 411 -2.78 2.62 -12.78
CA THR A 411 -1.89 3.76 -12.55
C THR A 411 -1.61 4.59 -13.80
N ARG A 412 -2.05 4.10 -14.97
CA ARG A 412 -1.83 4.72 -16.29
C ARG A 412 -3.15 4.90 -17.05
N PRO A 413 -3.36 6.04 -17.71
CA PRO A 413 -4.55 6.28 -18.54
C PRO A 413 -4.76 5.21 -19.62
N GLU A 414 -3.69 4.75 -20.26
CA GLU A 414 -3.74 3.77 -21.35
C GLU A 414 -4.34 2.43 -20.94
N ALA A 415 -4.26 2.07 -19.65
CA ALA A 415 -4.87 0.86 -19.12
C ALA A 415 -6.40 0.87 -19.27
N TYR A 416 -7.03 2.06 -19.20
CA TYR A 416 -8.48 2.24 -19.42
C TYR A 416 -8.88 2.17 -20.90
N GLU A 417 -7.92 2.24 -21.82
CA GLU A 417 -8.14 2.10 -23.26
C GLU A 417 -8.03 0.66 -23.75
N THR A 418 -7.59 -0.28 -22.90
CA THR A 418 -7.56 -1.71 -23.24
C THR A 418 -8.97 -2.29 -23.38
N GLU A 419 -9.15 -3.28 -24.27
CA GLU A 419 -10.45 -3.90 -24.50
C GLU A 419 -10.99 -4.58 -23.22
N ARG A 420 -10.11 -5.22 -22.43
CA ARG A 420 -10.52 -5.86 -21.16
C ARG A 420 -11.05 -4.87 -20.14
N MET A 421 -10.39 -3.69 -20.00
CA MET A 421 -10.82 -2.67 -19.04
C MET A 421 -12.09 -1.98 -19.51
N LYS A 422 -12.23 -1.71 -20.82
CA LYS A 422 -13.46 -1.18 -21.41
C LYS A 422 -14.65 -2.11 -21.16
N GLN A 423 -14.47 -3.42 -21.39
CA GLN A 423 -15.51 -4.39 -21.09
C GLN A 423 -15.83 -4.45 -19.60
N TYR A 424 -14.79 -4.52 -18.74
CA TYR A 424 -14.97 -4.55 -17.28
C TYR A 424 -15.75 -3.34 -16.76
N THR A 425 -15.40 -2.13 -17.21
CA THR A 425 -16.03 -0.89 -16.75
C THR A 425 -17.41 -0.67 -17.36
N ALA A 426 -17.70 -1.25 -18.52
CA ALA A 426 -19.05 -1.28 -19.08
C ALA A 426 -19.99 -2.17 -18.27
N ASP A 427 -19.50 -3.34 -17.82
CA ASP A 427 -20.26 -4.27 -16.99
C ASP A 427 -20.31 -3.85 -15.50
N PHE A 428 -19.31 -3.08 -15.05
CA PHE A 428 -19.15 -2.66 -13.66
C PHE A 428 -18.67 -1.19 -13.57
N PRO A 429 -19.54 -0.22 -13.85
CA PRO A 429 -19.19 1.22 -13.90
C PRO A 429 -18.72 1.78 -12.55
N GLN A 430 -19.03 1.12 -11.44
CA GLN A 430 -18.53 1.46 -10.10
C GLN A 430 -17.00 1.55 -10.05
N ALA A 431 -16.28 0.83 -10.90
CA ALA A 431 -14.82 0.87 -10.97
C ALA A 431 -14.26 2.19 -11.53
N LEU A 432 -15.08 3.00 -12.22
CA LEU A 432 -14.65 4.27 -12.80
C LEU A 432 -14.57 5.42 -11.80
N VAL A 433 -15.35 5.35 -10.72
CA VAL A 433 -15.47 6.44 -9.73
C VAL A 433 -14.10 6.83 -9.16
N ALA A 434 -13.27 5.85 -8.85
CA ALA A 434 -11.94 6.10 -8.29
C ALA A 434 -11.00 6.79 -9.28
N ARG A 435 -11.04 6.38 -10.56
CA ARG A 435 -10.30 7.05 -11.64
C ARG A 435 -10.77 8.49 -11.81
N ASP A 436 -12.08 8.70 -11.87
CA ASP A 436 -12.66 10.01 -12.10
C ASP A 436 -12.40 10.97 -10.90
N GLN A 437 -12.28 10.42 -9.68
CA GLN A 437 -11.92 11.20 -8.50
C GLN A 437 -10.45 11.67 -8.50
N LEU A 438 -9.55 11.07 -9.31
CA LEU A 438 -8.14 11.50 -9.38
C LEU A 438 -7.96 12.93 -9.86
N GLU A 439 -8.94 13.51 -10.57
CA GLU A 439 -8.96 14.94 -10.91
C GLU A 439 -8.89 15.82 -9.64
N TYR A 440 -9.41 15.33 -8.53
CA TYR A 440 -9.43 15.98 -7.21
C TYR A 440 -8.48 15.28 -6.23
N GLY A 441 -7.51 14.53 -6.77
CA GLY A 441 -6.56 13.74 -5.99
C GLY A 441 -5.44 14.59 -5.41
N HIS A 442 -5.13 14.39 -4.13
CA HIS A 442 -4.05 15.06 -3.43
C HIS A 442 -2.99 14.05 -2.96
N ALA A 443 -1.75 14.53 -2.75
CA ALA A 443 -0.72 13.73 -2.13
C ALA A 443 -1.18 13.23 -0.76
N GLU A 444 -1.06 11.92 -0.52
CA GLU A 444 -1.26 11.35 0.81
C GLU A 444 -0.23 11.90 1.78
N PHE A 445 -0.61 12.06 3.04
CA PHE A 445 0.22 12.59 4.11
C PHE A 445 1.57 11.86 4.21
N SER A 446 2.62 12.55 3.83
CA SER A 446 3.99 12.03 3.75
C SER A 446 4.98 13.10 4.22
N VAL A 447 5.72 12.80 5.27
CA VAL A 447 6.68 13.73 5.88
C VAL A 447 7.95 12.99 6.33
N TYR A 448 8.99 13.73 6.66
CA TYR A 448 10.13 13.15 7.37
C TYR A 448 9.68 12.58 8.72
N ASP A 449 10.39 11.55 9.21
CA ASP A 449 9.98 10.81 10.42
C ASP A 449 8.50 10.38 10.43
N GLN A 450 8.00 9.99 9.26
CA GLN A 450 6.59 9.64 8.98
C GLN A 450 5.93 8.86 10.12
N GLY A 451 6.60 7.83 10.64
CA GLY A 451 6.01 6.97 11.65
C GLY A 451 5.70 7.69 12.97
N ALA A 452 6.59 8.58 13.41
CA ALA A 452 6.42 9.32 14.65
C ALA A 452 5.38 10.43 14.50
N VAL A 453 5.43 11.19 13.40
CA VAL A 453 4.50 12.31 13.15
C VAL A 453 3.07 11.79 12.90
N GLN A 454 2.93 10.67 12.17
CA GLN A 454 1.66 10.00 11.98
C GLN A 454 1.06 9.51 13.30
N ASP A 455 1.86 8.88 14.17
CA ASP A 455 1.42 8.39 15.48
C ASP A 455 0.86 9.48 16.38
N ILE A 456 1.45 10.68 16.32
CA ILE A 456 0.97 11.88 17.02
C ILE A 456 -0.41 12.29 16.49
N LEU A 457 -0.58 12.37 15.17
CA LEU A 457 -1.85 12.77 14.56
C LEU A 457 -2.94 11.72 14.83
N ASP A 458 -2.66 10.43 14.64
CA ASP A 458 -3.61 9.36 14.89
C ASP A 458 -4.04 9.32 16.37
N THR A 459 -3.11 9.61 17.31
CA THR A 459 -3.44 9.75 18.75
C THR A 459 -4.37 10.94 19.03
N ALA A 460 -4.14 12.08 18.36
CA ALA A 460 -5.02 13.23 18.48
C ALA A 460 -6.43 12.93 17.96
N ILE A 461 -6.54 12.28 16.79
CA ILE A 461 -7.83 11.86 16.23
C ILE A 461 -8.55 10.91 17.18
N GLU A 462 -7.88 9.87 17.67
CA GLU A 462 -8.47 8.92 18.63
C GLU A 462 -8.98 9.60 19.88
N SER A 463 -8.24 10.57 20.44
CA SER A 463 -8.65 11.31 21.61
C SER A 463 -9.95 12.11 21.41
N VAL A 464 -10.14 12.66 20.21
CA VAL A 464 -11.36 13.39 19.83
C VAL A 464 -12.52 12.43 19.59
N MET A 465 -12.29 11.36 18.82
CA MET A 465 -13.33 10.38 18.49
C MET A 465 -13.88 9.67 19.74
N THR A 466 -13.05 9.44 20.75
CA THR A 466 -13.45 8.86 22.05
C THR A 466 -14.02 9.89 23.02
N GLY A 467 -13.95 11.19 22.70
CA GLY A 467 -14.43 12.27 23.58
C GLY A 467 -13.49 12.62 24.73
N ALA A 468 -12.23 12.18 24.67
CA ALA A 468 -11.21 12.50 25.67
C ALA A 468 -10.68 13.94 25.54
N SER A 469 -10.76 14.54 24.34
CA SER A 469 -10.35 15.92 24.05
C SER A 469 -11.29 16.54 23.01
N ASP A 470 -11.34 17.87 22.95
CA ASP A 470 -11.88 18.58 21.80
C ASP A 470 -10.84 18.63 20.64
N ALA A 471 -11.31 18.86 19.42
CA ALA A 471 -10.47 18.83 18.24
C ALA A 471 -9.34 19.87 18.27
N LYS A 472 -9.66 21.10 18.69
CA LYS A 472 -8.67 22.18 18.74
C LYS A 472 -7.54 21.85 19.71
N THR A 473 -7.86 21.45 20.93
CA THR A 473 -6.87 21.10 21.96
C THR A 473 -5.99 19.93 21.54
N ALA A 474 -6.60 18.88 20.95
CA ALA A 474 -5.85 17.71 20.49
C ALA A 474 -4.89 18.07 19.35
N LEU A 475 -5.35 18.83 18.36
CA LEU A 475 -4.56 19.20 17.19
C LEU A 475 -3.51 20.27 17.48
N ASP A 476 -3.74 21.23 18.40
CA ASP A 476 -2.71 22.17 18.89
C ASP A 476 -1.53 21.42 19.54
N ASN A 477 -1.83 20.41 20.37
CA ASN A 477 -0.81 19.58 20.99
C ASN A 477 -0.07 18.71 19.95
N ALA A 478 -0.79 18.17 18.98
CA ALA A 478 -0.20 17.38 17.90
C ALA A 478 0.73 18.23 17.03
N GLN A 479 0.31 19.46 16.68
CA GLN A 479 1.14 20.40 15.93
C GLN A 479 2.47 20.70 16.66
N THR A 480 2.40 20.98 17.95
CA THR A 480 3.59 21.29 18.76
C THR A 480 4.60 20.15 18.74
N GLN A 481 4.13 18.91 18.95
CA GLN A 481 4.99 17.73 18.94
C GLN A 481 5.55 17.40 17.55
N ALA A 482 4.75 17.57 16.50
CA ALA A 482 5.20 17.38 15.12
C ALA A 482 6.24 18.41 14.72
N ASP A 483 6.08 19.70 15.12
CA ASP A 483 7.04 20.77 14.88
C ASP A 483 8.40 20.49 15.54
N GLU A 484 8.42 19.93 16.74
CA GLU A 484 9.66 19.53 17.43
C GLU A 484 10.41 18.45 16.65
N ILE A 485 9.70 17.44 16.11
CA ILE A 485 10.30 16.38 15.31
C ILE A 485 10.83 16.93 13.97
N LEU A 486 10.01 17.72 13.28
CA LEU A 486 10.32 18.19 11.93
C LEU A 486 11.33 19.35 11.89
N ALA A 487 11.64 20.01 13.04
CA ALA A 487 12.55 21.14 13.11
C ALA A 487 13.95 20.87 12.52
N GLN A 488 14.43 19.62 12.58
CA GLN A 488 15.72 19.21 12.03
C GLN A 488 15.77 19.12 10.50
N TYR A 489 14.62 19.15 9.83
CA TYR A 489 14.48 19.01 8.36
C TYR A 489 14.12 20.34 7.66
N ARG A 490 14.00 21.42 8.42
CA ARG A 490 13.67 22.79 7.95
C ARG A 490 14.89 23.61 7.59
#